data_87ad5e91736cd7b8c246b90f6dc9136b
#
_entry.id   87ad5e91736cd7b8c246b90f6dc9136b
#
_cell.length_a   1.000
_cell.length_b   1.000
_cell.length_c   1.000
_cell.angle_alpha   90.00
_cell.angle_beta   90.00
_cell.angle_gamma   90.00
#
_symmetry.space_group_name_H-M   'P 1'
#
loop_
_entity.id
_entity.type
_entity.pdbx_description
1 polymer ?
#
loop_
_entity_poly.entity_id
_entity_poly.type
_entity_poly.pdbx_seq_one_letter_code
_entity_poly.pdbx_strand_id
1 'polypeptide(L)'
;MVHLASYAIQSLEASYAFFDKGDEKYFDKVEKHETAVNSIDEELTTYLIEISNEFLSVYENEILVSVLDSVRDLERIGDLAVASANLSQHIHNKGIEFSGTAKAELEDVYNRTHRIDLDSIRVVVDDDKVLAGQVILRHEELKKLEKQLRMIHTKRLNNGECTVQAGINYVDYLSYYTRIADYAINLVEKVTEGVI
;
A
#
# COMPACT_ATOMS: atom_id res chain seq x y z
N MET A 1 -8.84 10.64 -9.16
CA MET A 1 -8.08 10.24 -7.96
C MET A 1 -8.93 9.44 -6.96
N VAL A 2 -10.08 9.89 -6.44
CA VAL A 2 -10.85 9.15 -5.39
C VAL A 2 -11.25 7.73 -5.83
N HIS A 3 -11.69 7.54 -7.08
CA HIS A 3 -12.01 6.20 -7.60
C HIS A 3 -10.77 5.31 -7.71
N LEU A 4 -9.64 5.86 -8.16
CA LEU A 4 -8.37 5.13 -8.23
C LEU A 4 -7.95 4.67 -6.83
N ALA A 5 -7.95 5.57 -5.85
CA ALA A 5 -7.66 5.27 -4.45
C ALA A 5 -8.58 4.19 -3.89
N SER A 6 -9.90 4.27 -4.18
CA SER A 6 -10.86 3.26 -3.73
C SER A 6 -10.54 1.87 -4.27
N TYR A 7 -10.16 1.74 -5.54
CA TYR A 7 -9.76 0.45 -6.11
C TYR A 7 -8.44 -0.07 -5.56
N ALA A 8 -7.44 0.81 -5.34
CA ALA A 8 -6.17 0.43 -4.72
C ALA A 8 -6.38 -0.12 -3.29
N ILE A 9 -7.18 0.56 -2.48
CA ILE A 9 -7.55 0.10 -1.12
C ILE A 9 -8.30 -1.23 -1.17
N GLN A 10 -9.31 -1.37 -2.04
CA GLN A 10 -10.06 -2.61 -2.17
C GLN A 10 -9.18 -3.77 -2.67
N SER A 11 -8.15 -3.49 -3.50
CA SER A 11 -7.16 -4.47 -3.90
C SER A 11 -6.34 -4.95 -2.70
N LEU A 12 -5.89 -4.02 -1.84
CA LEU A 12 -5.18 -4.35 -0.60
C LEU A 12 -6.04 -5.19 0.35
N GLU A 13 -7.30 -4.84 0.54
CA GLU A 13 -8.26 -5.61 1.36
C GLU A 13 -8.46 -7.03 0.81
N ALA A 14 -8.64 -7.15 -0.51
CA ALA A 14 -8.81 -8.44 -1.16
C ALA A 14 -7.54 -9.30 -1.08
N SER A 15 -6.34 -8.70 -1.23
CA SER A 15 -5.07 -9.42 -1.12
C SER A 15 -4.86 -9.99 0.29
N TYR A 16 -5.19 -9.21 1.32
CA TYR A 16 -5.12 -9.71 2.70
C TYR A 16 -6.17 -10.77 2.99
N ALA A 17 -7.40 -10.62 2.49
CA ALA A 17 -8.44 -11.63 2.64
C ALA A 17 -8.06 -12.95 1.94
N PHE A 18 -7.32 -12.89 0.84
CA PHE A 18 -6.76 -14.07 0.17
C PHE A 18 -5.66 -14.72 1.02
N PHE A 19 -4.76 -13.93 1.58
CA PHE A 19 -3.73 -14.42 2.51
C PHE A 19 -4.33 -15.17 3.71
N ASP A 20 -5.36 -14.60 4.33
CA ASP A 20 -5.99 -15.14 5.54
C ASP A 20 -6.84 -16.39 5.27
N LYS A 21 -7.62 -16.39 4.16
CA LYS A 21 -8.66 -17.39 3.90
C LYS A 21 -8.31 -18.42 2.83
N GLY A 22 -7.37 -18.10 1.93
CA GLY A 22 -7.02 -18.96 0.80
C GLY A 22 -8.12 -19.19 -0.24
N ASP A 23 -9.18 -18.35 -0.26
CA ASP A 23 -10.31 -18.50 -1.19
C ASP A 23 -10.05 -17.68 -2.47
N GLU A 24 -9.91 -18.36 -3.59
CA GLU A 24 -9.57 -17.82 -4.93
C GLU A 24 -10.47 -16.64 -5.35
N LYS A 25 -11.70 -16.56 -4.85
CA LYS A 25 -12.58 -15.41 -5.14
C LYS A 25 -11.95 -14.05 -4.73
N TYR A 26 -11.05 -14.05 -3.74
CA TYR A 26 -10.34 -12.82 -3.34
C TYR A 26 -9.19 -12.52 -4.28
N PHE A 27 -8.53 -13.54 -4.82
CA PHE A 27 -7.53 -13.37 -5.87
C PHE A 27 -8.16 -12.76 -7.13
N ASP A 28 -9.29 -13.32 -7.59
CA ASP A 28 -10.06 -12.77 -8.72
C ASP A 28 -10.47 -11.31 -8.50
N LYS A 29 -10.75 -10.91 -7.24
CA LYS A 29 -11.05 -9.50 -6.94
C LYS A 29 -9.83 -8.62 -7.09
N VAL A 30 -8.65 -9.07 -6.64
CA VAL A 30 -7.40 -8.32 -6.80
C VAL A 30 -7.15 -8.05 -8.29
N GLU A 31 -7.25 -9.07 -9.16
CA GLU A 31 -7.06 -8.92 -10.61
C GLU A 31 -8.05 -7.93 -11.25
N LYS A 32 -9.31 -7.96 -10.82
CA LYS A 32 -10.32 -6.99 -11.28
C LYS A 32 -10.02 -5.58 -10.85
N HIS A 33 -9.57 -5.39 -9.61
CA HIS A 33 -9.22 -4.06 -9.10
C HIS A 33 -7.95 -3.53 -9.77
N GLU A 34 -6.94 -4.39 -10.01
CA GLU A 34 -5.75 -4.05 -10.79
C GLU A 34 -6.11 -3.54 -12.19
N THR A 35 -6.97 -4.28 -12.91
CA THR A 35 -7.44 -3.86 -14.23
C THR A 35 -8.10 -2.48 -14.19
N ALA A 36 -8.89 -2.20 -13.15
CA ALA A 36 -9.54 -0.90 -12.97
C ALA A 36 -8.52 0.20 -12.62
N VAL A 37 -7.55 -0.08 -11.75
CA VAL A 37 -6.47 0.84 -11.37
C VAL A 37 -5.67 1.24 -12.61
N ASN A 38 -5.23 0.26 -13.41
CA ASN A 38 -4.42 0.50 -14.61
C ASN A 38 -5.19 1.32 -15.67
N SER A 39 -6.48 1.02 -15.88
CA SER A 39 -7.32 1.80 -16.81
C SER A 39 -7.49 3.24 -16.37
N ILE A 40 -7.75 3.49 -15.08
CA ILE A 40 -7.93 4.84 -14.55
C ILE A 40 -6.61 5.61 -14.54
N ASP A 41 -5.49 4.95 -14.22
CA ASP A 41 -4.15 5.55 -14.27
C ASP A 41 -3.82 6.02 -15.70
N GLU A 42 -4.02 5.17 -16.71
CA GLU A 42 -3.79 5.52 -18.12
C GLU A 42 -4.65 6.71 -18.57
N GLU A 43 -5.95 6.70 -18.25
CA GLU A 43 -6.87 7.78 -18.59
C GLU A 43 -6.50 9.09 -17.90
N LEU A 44 -6.22 9.06 -16.59
CA LEU A 44 -5.82 10.24 -15.82
C LEU A 44 -4.49 10.81 -16.30
N THR A 45 -3.49 9.94 -16.50
CA THR A 45 -2.16 10.34 -16.98
C THR A 45 -2.26 11.01 -18.36
N THR A 46 -3.02 10.42 -19.29
CA THR A 46 -3.27 11.00 -20.61
C THR A 46 -3.92 12.37 -20.51
N TYR A 47 -4.96 12.51 -19.71
CA TYR A 47 -5.66 13.77 -19.50
C TYR A 47 -4.74 14.85 -18.89
N LEU A 48 -3.94 14.50 -17.89
CA LEU A 48 -3.01 15.44 -17.26
C LEU A 48 -1.88 15.86 -18.20
N ILE A 49 -1.42 14.96 -19.10
CA ILE A 49 -0.45 15.32 -20.15
C ILE A 49 -1.09 16.29 -21.15
N GLU A 50 -2.35 16.11 -21.53
CA GLU A 50 -3.05 17.06 -22.40
C GLU A 50 -3.12 18.46 -21.76
N ILE A 51 -3.46 18.54 -20.47
CA ILE A 51 -3.46 19.80 -19.71
C ILE A 51 -2.06 20.44 -19.69
N SER A 52 -1.00 19.65 -19.58
CA SER A 52 0.39 20.16 -19.53
C SER A 52 0.83 20.87 -20.82
N ASN A 53 0.12 20.67 -21.93
CA ASN A 53 0.38 21.36 -23.20
C ASN A 53 -0.28 22.75 -23.29
N GLU A 54 -1.11 23.11 -22.31
CA GLU A 54 -1.71 24.45 -22.24
C GLU A 54 -0.74 25.44 -21.58
N PHE A 55 -1.06 26.75 -21.68
CA PHE A 55 -0.30 27.79 -21.01
C PHE A 55 -0.64 27.82 -19.51
N LEU A 56 0.16 27.09 -18.73
CA LEU A 56 0.03 27.03 -17.28
C LEU A 56 0.96 28.01 -16.57
N SER A 57 0.50 28.62 -15.50
CA SER A 57 1.37 29.32 -14.56
C SER A 57 2.30 28.37 -13.82
N VAL A 58 3.33 28.88 -13.16
CA VAL A 58 4.24 28.08 -12.35
C VAL A 58 3.47 27.29 -11.29
N TYR A 59 2.53 27.92 -10.61
CA TYR A 59 1.70 27.29 -9.57
C TYR A 59 0.81 26.17 -10.13
N GLU A 60 0.17 26.38 -11.28
CA GLU A 60 -0.65 25.36 -11.94
C GLU A 60 0.20 24.15 -12.38
N ASN A 61 1.43 24.37 -12.84
CA ASN A 61 2.37 23.30 -13.15
C ASN A 61 2.78 22.49 -11.90
N GLU A 62 3.00 23.15 -10.75
CA GLU A 62 3.29 22.49 -9.49
C GLU A 62 2.13 21.58 -9.06
N ILE A 63 0.89 22.06 -9.14
CA ILE A 63 -0.30 21.24 -8.87
C ILE A 63 -0.38 20.06 -9.84
N LEU A 64 -0.19 20.28 -11.13
CA LEU A 64 -0.27 19.23 -12.14
C LEU A 64 0.73 18.10 -11.85
N VAL A 65 2.00 18.45 -11.56
CA VAL A 65 3.04 17.47 -11.22
C VAL A 65 2.67 16.73 -9.95
N SER A 66 2.19 17.43 -8.93
CA SER A 66 1.77 16.81 -7.66
C SER A 66 0.61 15.81 -7.85
N VAL A 67 -0.36 16.15 -8.71
CA VAL A 67 -1.47 15.24 -9.04
C VAL A 67 -0.96 14.01 -9.81
N LEU A 68 -0.07 14.19 -10.80
CA LEU A 68 0.55 13.08 -11.54
C LEU A 68 1.30 12.13 -10.61
N ASP A 69 2.10 12.67 -9.69
CA ASP A 69 2.81 11.86 -8.71
C ASP A 69 1.86 11.13 -7.76
N SER A 70 0.73 11.76 -7.40
CA SER A 70 -0.30 11.12 -6.58
C SER A 70 -1.00 9.96 -7.30
N VAL A 71 -1.26 10.10 -8.59
CA VAL A 71 -1.82 9.02 -9.43
C VAL A 71 -0.86 7.83 -9.45
N ARG A 72 0.45 8.07 -9.65
CA ARG A 72 1.48 7.02 -9.63
C ARG A 72 1.63 6.35 -8.27
N ASP A 73 1.54 7.12 -7.17
CA ASP A 73 1.62 6.54 -5.83
C ASP A 73 0.42 5.60 -5.56
N LEU A 74 -0.78 5.95 -6.03
CA LEU A 74 -1.96 5.10 -5.92
C LEU A 74 -1.88 3.83 -6.79
N GLU A 75 -1.33 3.93 -7.99
CA GLU A 75 -1.07 2.77 -8.86
C GLU A 75 -0.09 1.82 -8.18
N ARG A 76 1.02 2.33 -7.59
CA ARG A 76 2.00 1.51 -6.87
C ARG A 76 1.42 0.82 -5.63
N ILE A 77 0.42 1.42 -4.95
CA ILE A 77 -0.31 0.75 -3.88
C ILE A 77 -1.06 -0.47 -4.45
N GLY A 78 -1.74 -0.30 -5.59
CA GLY A 78 -2.40 -1.39 -6.31
C GLY A 78 -1.44 -2.51 -6.70
N ASP A 79 -0.30 -2.18 -7.30
CA ASP A 79 0.75 -3.14 -7.69
C ASP A 79 1.27 -3.95 -6.50
N LEU A 80 1.48 -3.31 -5.35
CA LEU A 80 1.92 -4.00 -4.15
C LEU A 80 0.85 -4.90 -3.55
N ALA A 81 -0.43 -4.55 -3.71
CA ALA A 81 -1.54 -5.43 -3.34
C ALA A 81 -1.56 -6.69 -4.22
N VAL A 82 -1.34 -6.54 -5.53
CA VAL A 82 -1.17 -7.67 -6.47
C VAL A 82 0.04 -8.52 -6.11
N ALA A 83 1.18 -7.89 -5.83
CA ALA A 83 2.39 -8.62 -5.41
C ALA A 83 2.15 -9.42 -4.12
N SER A 84 1.40 -8.86 -3.16
CA SER A 84 0.99 -9.54 -1.92
C SER A 84 0.07 -10.74 -2.21
N ALA A 85 -0.90 -10.61 -3.12
CA ALA A 85 -1.78 -11.71 -3.52
C ALA A 85 -1.00 -12.83 -4.22
N ASN A 86 -0.10 -12.50 -5.15
CA ASN A 86 0.76 -13.46 -5.83
C ASN A 86 1.67 -14.21 -4.84
N LEU A 87 2.19 -13.51 -3.83
CA LEU A 87 2.96 -14.14 -2.77
C LEU A 87 2.10 -15.10 -1.95
N SER A 88 0.86 -14.73 -1.63
CA SER A 88 -0.11 -15.62 -0.95
C SER A 88 -0.38 -16.88 -1.77
N GLN A 89 -0.60 -16.75 -3.08
CA GLN A 89 -0.81 -17.88 -3.98
C GLN A 89 0.41 -18.81 -4.02
N HIS A 90 1.61 -18.23 -4.10
CA HIS A 90 2.86 -19.02 -4.02
C HIS A 90 2.97 -19.79 -2.70
N ILE A 91 2.65 -19.16 -1.57
CA ILE A 91 2.69 -19.77 -0.23
C ILE A 91 1.71 -20.95 -0.14
N HIS A 92 0.46 -20.75 -0.59
CA HIS A 92 -0.55 -21.79 -0.62
C HIS A 92 -0.14 -22.97 -1.51
N ASN A 93 0.33 -22.70 -2.73
CA ASN A 93 0.75 -23.73 -3.68
C ASN A 93 1.96 -24.54 -3.20
N LYS A 94 2.83 -23.97 -2.38
CA LYS A 94 4.02 -24.62 -1.80
C LYS A 94 3.76 -25.24 -0.43
N GLY A 95 2.58 -25.05 0.14
CA GLY A 95 2.27 -25.52 1.49
C GLY A 95 3.18 -24.88 2.56
N ILE A 96 3.58 -23.61 2.38
CA ILE A 96 4.42 -22.90 3.33
C ILE A 96 3.53 -22.42 4.47
N GLU A 97 3.91 -22.73 5.72
CA GLU A 97 3.13 -22.34 6.88
C GLU A 97 3.87 -21.28 7.72
N PHE A 98 3.12 -20.27 8.13
CA PHE A 98 3.56 -19.32 9.17
C PHE A 98 3.10 -19.79 10.54
N SER A 99 3.92 -19.53 11.56
CA SER A 99 3.48 -19.69 12.96
C SER A 99 2.32 -18.75 13.28
N GLY A 100 1.52 -19.10 14.28
CA GLY A 100 0.43 -18.22 14.74
C GLY A 100 0.93 -16.82 15.15
N THR A 101 2.12 -16.75 15.75
CA THR A 101 2.76 -15.46 16.09
C THR A 101 3.10 -14.65 14.84
N ALA A 102 3.69 -15.29 13.81
CA ALA A 102 4.03 -14.57 12.57
C ALA A 102 2.77 -14.07 11.84
N LYS A 103 1.68 -14.86 11.83
CA LYS A 103 0.40 -14.42 11.27
C LYS A 103 -0.17 -13.21 12.00
N ALA A 104 -0.19 -13.24 13.33
CA ALA A 104 -0.68 -12.13 14.15
C ALA A 104 0.15 -10.85 13.97
N GLU A 105 1.48 -10.97 13.81
CA GLU A 105 2.35 -9.84 13.51
C GLU A 105 2.07 -9.24 12.13
N LEU A 106 1.87 -10.07 11.10
CA LEU A 106 1.52 -9.62 9.75
C LEU A 106 0.13 -8.96 9.73
N GLU A 107 -0.83 -9.48 10.51
CA GLU A 107 -2.15 -8.88 10.68
C GLU A 107 -2.07 -7.49 11.32
N ASP A 108 -1.26 -7.30 12.38
CA ASP A 108 -1.07 -5.98 13.01
C ASP A 108 -0.44 -4.98 12.03
N VAL A 109 0.58 -5.40 11.28
CA VAL A 109 1.21 -4.55 10.27
C VAL A 109 0.22 -4.20 9.15
N TYR A 110 -0.55 -5.15 8.63
CA TYR A 110 -1.60 -4.92 7.65
C TYR A 110 -2.65 -3.92 8.16
N ASN A 111 -3.17 -4.12 9.37
CA ASN A 111 -4.21 -3.25 9.94
C ASN A 111 -3.73 -1.80 10.10
N ARG A 112 -2.47 -1.61 10.50
CA ARG A 112 -1.85 -0.28 10.59
C ARG A 112 -1.66 0.35 9.21
N THR A 113 -1.16 -0.40 8.24
CA THR A 113 -1.01 0.04 6.84
C THR A 113 -2.36 0.44 6.25
N HIS A 114 -3.36 -0.42 6.35
CA HIS A 114 -4.71 -0.17 5.85
C HIS A 114 -5.33 1.09 6.48
N ARG A 115 -5.11 1.31 7.78
CA ARG A 115 -5.57 2.52 8.47
C ARG A 115 -4.87 3.78 7.95
N ILE A 116 -3.56 3.73 7.73
CA ILE A 116 -2.78 4.83 7.14
C ILE A 116 -3.32 5.15 5.75
N ASP A 117 -3.52 4.12 4.92
CA ASP A 117 -4.00 4.26 3.54
C ASP A 117 -5.38 4.91 3.48
N LEU A 118 -6.36 4.41 4.25
CA LEU A 118 -7.69 5.00 4.35
C LEU A 118 -7.68 6.46 4.83
N ASP A 119 -6.94 6.74 5.90
CA ASP A 119 -6.91 8.08 6.47
C ASP A 119 -6.14 9.07 5.58
N SER A 120 -5.15 8.60 4.77
CA SER A 120 -4.46 9.42 3.77
C SER A 120 -5.39 9.94 2.69
N ILE A 121 -6.32 9.11 2.21
CA ILE A 121 -7.32 9.56 1.23
C ILE A 121 -8.28 10.58 1.84
N ARG A 122 -8.67 10.39 3.11
CA ARG A 122 -9.51 11.38 3.82
C ARG A 122 -8.80 12.70 3.99
N VAL A 123 -7.51 12.70 4.32
CA VAL A 123 -6.69 13.92 4.38
C VAL A 123 -6.74 14.68 3.07
N VAL A 124 -6.58 13.99 1.93
CA VAL A 124 -6.63 14.63 0.60
C VAL A 124 -8.03 15.14 0.26
N VAL A 125 -9.09 14.38 0.58
CA VAL A 125 -10.47 14.75 0.23
C VAL A 125 -10.98 15.93 1.07
N ASP A 126 -10.64 15.94 2.36
CA ASP A 126 -11.19 16.87 3.35
C ASP A 126 -10.23 18.04 3.64
N ASP A 127 -9.02 18.08 3.07
CA ASP A 127 -7.91 19.00 3.42
C ASP A 127 -7.66 19.04 4.95
N ASP A 128 -7.75 17.87 5.61
CA ASP A 128 -7.67 17.76 7.07
C ASP A 128 -6.22 17.70 7.56
N LYS A 129 -5.62 18.87 7.86
CA LYS A 129 -4.25 18.99 8.37
C LYS A 129 -4.06 18.41 9.78
N VAL A 130 -5.13 18.30 10.56
CA VAL A 130 -5.05 17.67 11.90
C VAL A 130 -4.94 16.15 11.74
N LEU A 131 -5.77 15.57 10.88
CA LEU A 131 -5.67 14.17 10.55
C LEU A 131 -4.32 13.85 9.88
N ALA A 132 -3.81 14.73 9.00
CA ALA A 132 -2.49 14.60 8.39
C ALA A 132 -1.38 14.38 9.43
N GLY A 133 -1.31 15.21 10.46
CA GLY A 133 -0.35 15.05 11.55
C GLY A 133 -0.48 13.70 12.28
N GLN A 134 -1.70 13.19 12.46
CA GLN A 134 -1.91 11.87 13.06
C GLN A 134 -1.46 10.72 12.14
N VAL A 135 -1.68 10.84 10.85
CA VAL A 135 -1.25 9.82 9.85
C VAL A 135 0.26 9.74 9.81
N ILE A 136 0.96 10.88 9.80
CA ILE A 136 2.44 10.94 9.84
C ILE A 136 2.97 10.20 11.09
N LEU A 137 2.41 10.47 12.26
CA LEU A 137 2.84 9.80 13.50
C LEU A 137 2.61 8.27 13.44
N ARG A 138 1.47 7.82 12.92
CA ARG A 138 1.19 6.38 12.75
C ARG A 138 2.14 5.71 11.76
N HIS A 139 2.53 6.40 10.68
CA HIS A 139 3.52 5.91 9.75
C HIS A 139 4.90 5.73 10.41
N GLU A 140 5.35 6.70 11.21
CA GLU A 140 6.59 6.57 11.99
C GLU A 140 6.56 5.38 12.96
N GLU A 141 5.41 5.16 13.63
CA GLU A 141 5.21 4.00 14.50
C GLU A 141 5.26 2.69 13.73
N LEU A 142 4.64 2.63 12.55
CA LEU A 142 4.69 1.46 11.67
C LEU A 142 6.13 1.14 11.24
N LYS A 143 6.92 2.15 10.88
CA LYS A 143 8.35 1.97 10.52
C LYS A 143 9.21 1.46 11.70
N LYS A 144 8.91 1.90 12.90
CA LYS A 144 9.56 1.37 14.12
C LYS A 144 9.18 -0.09 14.36
N LEU A 145 7.89 -0.41 14.23
CA LEU A 145 7.37 -1.77 14.37
C LEU A 145 8.02 -2.72 13.34
N GLU A 146 8.05 -2.34 12.07
CA GLU A 146 8.67 -3.12 10.99
C GLU A 146 10.13 -3.47 11.31
N LYS A 147 10.94 -2.49 11.74
CA LYS A 147 12.33 -2.73 12.16
C LYS A 147 12.44 -3.71 13.33
N GLN A 148 11.55 -3.60 14.32
CA GLN A 148 11.51 -4.51 15.45
C GLN A 148 11.16 -5.94 15.02
N LEU A 149 10.15 -6.09 14.16
CA LEU A 149 9.72 -7.39 13.66
C LEU A 149 10.80 -8.09 12.82
N ARG A 150 11.54 -7.33 12.00
CA ARG A 150 12.71 -7.89 11.27
C ARG A 150 13.79 -8.41 12.21
N MET A 151 14.10 -7.68 13.28
CA MET A 151 15.07 -8.14 14.28
C MET A 151 14.60 -9.39 15.01
N ILE A 152 13.32 -9.44 15.41
CA ILE A 152 12.71 -10.59 16.07
C ILE A 152 12.74 -11.80 15.12
N HIS A 153 12.37 -11.58 13.86
CA HIS A 153 12.37 -12.62 12.86
C HIS A 153 13.77 -13.20 12.59
N THR A 154 14.79 -12.35 12.51
CA THR A 154 16.19 -12.80 12.37
C THR A 154 16.60 -13.72 13.54
N LYS A 155 16.18 -13.43 14.77
CA LYS A 155 16.43 -14.30 15.93
C LYS A 155 15.70 -15.64 15.78
N ARG A 156 14.43 -15.65 15.34
CA ARG A 156 13.67 -16.89 15.09
C ARG A 156 14.36 -17.78 14.04
N LEU A 157 14.86 -17.19 12.95
CA LEU A 157 15.62 -17.92 11.93
C LEU A 157 16.88 -18.56 12.51
N ASN A 158 17.66 -17.79 13.27
CA ASN A 158 18.90 -18.28 13.89
C ASN A 158 18.65 -19.40 14.93
N ASN A 159 17.51 -19.38 15.59
CA ASN A 159 17.09 -20.39 16.55
C ASN A 159 16.44 -21.64 15.88
N GLY A 160 16.24 -21.63 14.57
CA GLY A 160 15.54 -22.72 13.87
C GLY A 160 14.03 -22.79 14.15
N GLU A 161 13.41 -21.71 14.62
CA GLU A 161 12.00 -21.62 14.95
C GLU A 161 11.10 -21.45 13.71
N CYS A 162 11.69 -21.16 12.54
CA CYS A 162 10.99 -21.07 11.27
C CYS A 162 11.89 -21.57 10.13
N THR A 163 11.26 -21.98 9.02
CA THR A 163 11.99 -22.35 7.81
C THR A 163 12.51 -21.09 7.10
N VAL A 164 13.62 -21.23 6.37
CA VAL A 164 14.19 -20.12 5.57
C VAL A 164 13.15 -19.59 4.58
N GLN A 165 12.39 -20.48 3.94
CA GLN A 165 11.37 -20.10 2.96
C GLN A 165 10.24 -19.28 3.60
N ALA A 166 9.70 -19.72 4.74
CA ALA A 166 8.71 -18.94 5.48
C ALA A 166 9.28 -17.58 5.91
N GLY A 167 10.56 -17.56 6.28
CA GLY A 167 11.25 -16.36 6.67
C GLY A 167 11.37 -15.31 5.57
N ILE A 168 11.73 -15.70 4.37
CA ILE A 168 11.80 -14.81 3.19
C ILE A 168 10.42 -14.22 2.93
N ASN A 169 9.39 -15.06 2.83
CA ASN A 169 8.03 -14.63 2.53
C ASN A 169 7.47 -13.67 3.62
N TYR A 170 7.80 -13.90 4.89
CA TYR A 170 7.43 -13.00 5.98
C TYR A 170 8.05 -11.61 5.81
N VAL A 171 9.33 -11.54 5.45
CA VAL A 171 10.01 -10.27 5.21
C VAL A 171 9.45 -9.55 3.98
N ASP A 172 9.06 -10.29 2.95
CA ASP A 172 8.42 -9.72 1.75
C ASP A 172 7.09 -9.06 2.10
N TYR A 173 6.22 -9.70 2.90
CA TYR A 173 4.98 -9.07 3.39
C TYR A 173 5.23 -7.80 4.20
N LEU A 174 6.19 -7.84 5.13
CA LEU A 174 6.56 -6.63 5.89
C LEU A 174 6.97 -5.49 4.94
N SER A 175 7.75 -5.82 3.90
CA SER A 175 8.19 -4.84 2.90
C SER A 175 7.03 -4.29 2.08
N TYR A 176 6.10 -5.14 1.63
CA TYR A 176 4.96 -4.69 0.83
C TYR A 176 4.06 -3.75 1.63
N TYR A 177 3.67 -4.14 2.85
CA TYR A 177 2.80 -3.30 3.68
C TYR A 177 3.47 -1.97 4.08
N THR A 178 4.75 -1.98 4.43
CA THR A 178 5.45 -0.75 4.77
C THR A 178 5.57 0.18 3.55
N ARG A 179 5.83 -0.34 2.35
CA ARG A 179 5.90 0.45 1.12
C ARG A 179 4.54 1.02 0.70
N ILE A 180 3.44 0.28 0.91
CA ILE A 180 2.09 0.81 0.72
C ILE A 180 1.88 2.03 1.62
N ALA A 181 2.25 1.95 2.90
CA ALA A 181 2.17 3.08 3.80
C ALA A 181 3.11 4.25 3.40
N ASP A 182 4.30 3.96 2.85
CA ASP A 182 5.22 4.97 2.32
C ASP A 182 4.57 5.73 1.13
N TYR A 183 3.86 5.06 0.23
CA TYR A 183 3.15 5.73 -0.87
C TYR A 183 1.92 6.51 -0.38
N ALA A 184 1.18 5.95 0.59
CA ALA A 184 0.05 6.65 1.18
C ALA A 184 0.48 7.95 1.91
N ILE A 185 1.64 7.96 2.57
CA ILE A 185 2.14 9.17 3.25
C ILE A 185 2.56 10.26 2.27
N ASN A 186 3.04 9.92 1.07
CA ASN A 186 3.36 10.92 0.04
C ASN A 186 2.13 11.79 -0.31
N LEU A 187 0.93 11.21 -0.30
CA LEU A 187 -0.31 11.96 -0.51
C LEU A 187 -0.58 12.96 0.61
N VAL A 188 -0.31 12.56 1.86
CA VAL A 188 -0.50 13.39 3.05
C VAL A 188 0.49 14.56 3.08
N GLU A 189 1.75 14.31 2.71
CA GLU A 189 2.80 15.32 2.66
C GLU A 189 2.46 16.44 1.69
N LYS A 190 1.90 16.12 0.50
CA LYS A 190 1.45 17.12 -0.49
C LYS A 190 0.35 18.05 0.04
N VAL A 191 -0.56 17.54 0.87
CA VAL A 191 -1.58 18.36 1.56
C VAL A 191 -0.94 19.26 2.61
N THR A 192 0.02 18.74 3.39
CA THR A 192 0.70 19.54 4.42
C THR A 192 1.58 20.63 3.84
N GLU A 193 2.15 20.39 2.66
CA GLU A 193 2.95 21.37 1.89
C GLU A 193 2.07 22.38 1.14
N GLY A 194 0.76 22.16 1.06
CA GLY A 194 -0.19 23.04 0.39
C GLY A 194 -0.09 23.01 -1.14
N VAL A 195 0.34 21.88 -1.69
CA VAL A 195 0.50 21.70 -3.15
C VAL A 195 -0.76 21.08 -3.78
N ILE A 196 -1.54 20.34 -3.01
CA ILE A 196 -2.88 19.81 -3.38
C ILE A 196 -3.85 20.01 -2.23
#